data_5165373947e28b57ebf13d5ae2217e4f
#
_entry.id   5165373947e28b57ebf13d5ae2217e4f
#
_cell.length_a   1.000
_cell.length_b   1.000
_cell.length_c   1.000
_cell.angle_alpha   90.00
_cell.angle_beta   90.00
_cell.angle_gamma   90.00
#
_symmetry.space_group_name_H-M   'P 1'
#
loop_
_entity.id
_entity.type
_entity.pdbx_description
1 polymer ?
#
loop_
_entity_poly.entity_id
_entity_poly.type
_entity_poly.pdbx_seq_one_letter_code
_entity_poly.pdbx_strand_id
1 'polypeptide(L)'
;EIKRFETNERMSKVVLHNNTLYLCGQTHDEGDVKEQTAAILSKIENLLNQYGSDKKHILSATIYLKDIDADFKDMNSVWDAWVEKGFAPARACVEAKMAREALLVEISIVAAVK
;
A
#
# COMPACT_ATOMS: atom_id res chain seq x y z
N GLU A 1 -16.54 -14.07 10.87
CA GLU A 1 -15.30 -14.81 11.12
C GLU A 1 -14.11 -14.04 10.61
N ILE A 2 -13.04 -13.96 11.39
CA ILE A 2 -11.81 -13.29 10.99
C ILE A 2 -10.83 -14.31 10.45
N LYS A 3 -10.32 -14.10 9.22
CA LYS A 3 -9.30 -14.95 8.62
C LYS A 3 -7.99 -14.19 8.50
N ARG A 4 -6.90 -14.82 8.89
CA ARG A 4 -5.57 -14.23 8.85
C ARG A 4 -4.67 -15.05 7.95
N PHE A 5 -3.89 -14.38 7.11
CA PHE A 5 -3.03 -15.02 6.12
C PHE A 5 -1.58 -14.56 6.28
N GLU A 6 -0.66 -15.49 6.05
CA GLU A 6 0.77 -15.24 6.12
C GLU A 6 1.13 -14.60 7.48
N THR A 7 0.68 -15.26 8.53
CA THR A 7 0.77 -14.78 9.90
C THR A 7 2.05 -15.28 10.56
N ASN A 8 2.75 -14.40 11.23
CA ASN A 8 3.83 -14.77 12.14
C ASN A 8 3.47 -14.28 13.55
N GLU A 9 4.42 -14.34 14.49
CA GLU A 9 4.14 -14.00 15.88
C GLU A 9 3.88 -12.51 16.09
N ARG A 10 4.18 -11.65 15.09
CA ARG A 10 4.02 -10.20 15.22
C ARG A 10 2.86 -9.65 14.41
N MET A 11 2.61 -10.20 13.23
CA MET A 11 1.64 -9.62 12.32
C MET A 11 1.12 -10.62 11.31
N SER A 12 0.04 -10.26 10.61
CA SER A 12 -0.45 -10.93 9.42
C SER A 12 -0.23 -10.02 8.22
N LYS A 13 0.11 -10.58 7.06
CA LYS A 13 0.19 -9.78 5.84
C LYS A 13 -1.18 -9.33 5.38
N VAL A 14 -2.19 -10.19 5.55
CA VAL A 14 -3.56 -9.90 5.14
C VAL A 14 -4.52 -10.41 6.20
N VAL A 15 -5.52 -9.59 6.53
CA VAL A 15 -6.64 -9.99 7.38
C VAL A 15 -7.91 -9.80 6.57
N LEU A 16 -8.78 -10.82 6.56
CA LEU A 16 -10.08 -10.79 5.90
C LEU A 16 -11.18 -10.80 6.95
N HIS A 17 -12.09 -9.84 6.86
CA HIS A 17 -13.26 -9.76 7.72
C HIS A 17 -14.39 -9.04 6.98
N ASN A 18 -15.58 -9.67 6.91
CA ASN A 18 -16.76 -9.09 6.27
C ASN A 18 -16.48 -8.57 4.85
N ASN A 19 -15.87 -9.40 4.01
CA ASN A 19 -15.52 -9.07 2.63
C ASN A 19 -14.56 -7.89 2.50
N THR A 20 -13.83 -7.57 3.56
CA THR A 20 -12.83 -6.50 3.57
C THR A 20 -11.46 -7.09 3.85
N LEU A 21 -10.49 -6.72 3.04
CA LEU A 21 -9.09 -7.10 3.19
C LEU A 21 -8.32 -5.93 3.81
N TYR A 22 -7.57 -6.24 4.85
CA TYR A 22 -6.66 -5.30 5.51
C TYR A 22 -5.24 -5.78 5.24
N LEU A 23 -4.48 -5.03 4.46
CA LEU A 23 -3.10 -5.38 4.14
C LEU A 23 -2.17 -4.68 5.13
N CYS A 24 -1.10 -5.37 5.53
CA CYS A 24 -0.05 -4.72 6.29
C CYS A 24 0.67 -3.67 5.42
N GLY A 25 1.38 -2.75 6.06
CA GLY A 25 2.15 -1.74 5.33
C GLY A 25 3.18 -2.38 4.42
N GLN A 26 3.25 -1.92 3.17
CA GLN A 26 4.19 -2.42 2.18
C GLN A 26 5.33 -1.45 2.00
N THR A 27 6.54 -1.98 1.94
CA THR A 27 7.77 -1.21 1.77
C THR A 27 8.67 -1.87 0.75
N HIS A 28 9.67 -1.10 0.28
CA HIS A 28 10.73 -1.59 -0.60
C HIS A 28 11.98 -0.78 -0.27
N ASP A 29 13.13 -1.42 -0.08
CA ASP A 29 14.30 -0.76 0.50
C ASP A 29 15.39 -0.40 -0.53
N GLU A 30 15.09 -0.44 -1.82
CA GLU A 30 16.04 -0.12 -2.86
C GLU A 30 15.52 0.98 -3.76
N GLY A 31 16.43 1.84 -4.23
CA GLY A 31 16.10 2.86 -5.21
C GLY A 31 15.59 4.17 -4.62
N ASP A 32 15.23 5.08 -5.49
CA ASP A 32 14.64 6.37 -5.11
C ASP A 32 13.14 6.21 -4.78
N VAL A 33 12.47 7.31 -4.45
CA VAL A 33 11.05 7.24 -4.07
C VAL A 33 10.16 6.76 -5.20
N LYS A 34 10.48 7.06 -6.46
CA LYS A 34 9.69 6.56 -7.59
C LYS A 34 9.83 5.05 -7.73
N GLU A 35 11.06 4.54 -7.64
CA GLU A 35 11.32 3.10 -7.73
C GLU A 35 10.68 2.36 -6.57
N GLN A 36 10.80 2.90 -5.36
CA GLN A 36 10.17 2.29 -4.19
C GLN A 36 8.65 2.27 -4.32
N THR A 37 8.04 3.38 -4.73
CA THR A 37 6.59 3.46 -4.91
C THR A 37 6.11 2.44 -5.94
N ALA A 38 6.78 2.35 -7.09
CA ALA A 38 6.39 1.38 -8.12
C ALA A 38 6.48 -0.06 -7.63
N ALA A 39 7.56 -0.41 -6.93
CA ALA A 39 7.73 -1.75 -6.37
C ALA A 39 6.65 -2.07 -5.31
N ILE A 40 6.34 -1.10 -4.44
CA ILE A 40 5.31 -1.26 -3.42
C ILE A 40 3.94 -1.47 -4.06
N LEU A 41 3.59 -0.68 -5.07
CA LEU A 41 2.29 -0.80 -5.75
C LEU A 41 2.16 -2.15 -6.46
N SER A 42 3.25 -2.66 -7.03
CA SER A 42 3.27 -3.99 -7.61
C SER A 42 3.03 -5.08 -6.56
N LYS A 43 3.65 -4.97 -5.38
CA LYS A 43 3.39 -5.90 -4.27
C LYS A 43 1.94 -5.86 -3.82
N ILE A 44 1.37 -4.66 -3.72
CA ILE A 44 -0.03 -4.47 -3.32
C ILE A 44 -0.95 -5.13 -4.34
N GLU A 45 -0.72 -4.89 -5.62
CA GLU A 45 -1.56 -5.46 -6.67
C GLU A 45 -1.51 -6.99 -6.65
N ASN A 46 -0.33 -7.56 -6.47
CA ASN A 46 -0.17 -9.01 -6.36
C ASN A 46 -0.91 -9.59 -5.15
N LEU A 47 -0.81 -8.93 -4.00
CA LEU A 47 -1.54 -9.37 -2.80
C LEU A 47 -3.05 -9.30 -3.01
N LEU A 48 -3.55 -8.21 -3.57
CA LEU A 48 -4.97 -8.06 -3.83
C LEU A 48 -5.47 -9.16 -4.75
N ASN A 49 -4.76 -9.41 -5.86
CA ASN A 49 -5.15 -10.46 -6.80
C ASN A 49 -5.11 -11.86 -6.16
N GLN A 50 -4.15 -12.10 -5.30
CA GLN A 50 -4.01 -13.38 -4.60
C GLN A 50 -5.19 -13.65 -3.67
N TYR A 51 -5.74 -12.62 -3.05
CA TYR A 51 -6.78 -12.77 -2.04
C TYR A 51 -8.17 -12.34 -2.52
N GLY A 52 -8.40 -12.34 -3.82
CA GLY A 52 -9.75 -12.18 -4.38
C GLY A 52 -10.21 -10.74 -4.54
N SER A 53 -9.28 -9.80 -4.62
CA SER A 53 -9.57 -8.39 -4.90
C SER A 53 -8.78 -7.92 -6.13
N ASP A 54 -8.72 -6.63 -6.36
CA ASP A 54 -7.88 -5.99 -7.36
C ASP A 54 -7.78 -4.48 -7.05
N LYS A 55 -7.01 -3.76 -7.86
CA LYS A 55 -6.80 -2.34 -7.58
C LYS A 55 -8.03 -1.46 -7.78
N LYS A 56 -9.05 -1.93 -8.48
CA LYS A 56 -10.32 -1.21 -8.60
C LYS A 56 -11.19 -1.33 -7.35
N HIS A 57 -10.85 -2.24 -6.44
CA HIS A 57 -11.61 -2.50 -5.24
C HIS A 57 -10.96 -1.93 -3.98
N ILE A 58 -9.93 -1.12 -4.12
CA ILE A 58 -9.28 -0.48 -2.97
C ILE A 58 -10.23 0.56 -2.38
N LEU A 59 -10.46 0.47 -1.08
CA LEU A 59 -11.35 1.37 -0.35
C LEU A 59 -10.58 2.58 0.20
N SER A 60 -9.43 2.32 0.80
CA SER A 60 -8.61 3.39 1.36
C SER A 60 -7.13 3.07 1.28
N ALA A 61 -6.33 4.12 1.20
CA ALA A 61 -4.88 4.02 1.19
C ALA A 61 -4.30 5.09 2.13
N THR A 62 -3.33 4.71 2.93
CA THR A 62 -2.54 5.65 3.70
C THR A 62 -1.10 5.54 3.24
N ILE A 63 -0.52 6.67 2.84
CA ILE A 63 0.84 6.74 2.34
C ILE A 63 1.69 7.53 3.35
N TYR A 64 2.79 6.91 3.76
CA TYR A 64 3.75 7.52 4.68
C TYR A 64 5.01 7.84 3.89
N LEU A 65 5.48 9.08 3.94
CA LEU A 65 6.72 9.51 3.30
C LEU A 65 7.73 9.93 4.37
N LYS A 66 8.96 9.51 4.20
CA LYS A 66 10.04 9.92 5.10
C LYS A 66 10.28 11.43 5.04
N ASP A 67 10.21 12.00 3.83
CA ASP A 67 10.40 13.44 3.59
C ASP A 67 9.33 13.89 2.60
N ILE A 68 8.21 14.39 3.11
CA ILE A 68 7.07 14.72 2.27
C ILE A 68 7.36 15.92 1.37
N ASP A 69 8.16 16.86 1.83
CA ASP A 69 8.50 18.04 1.03
C ASP A 69 9.33 17.65 -0.20
N ALA A 70 10.25 16.72 -0.04
CA ALA A 70 11.12 16.26 -1.12
C ALA A 70 10.42 15.31 -2.08
N ASP A 71 9.53 14.43 -1.58
CA ASP A 71 9.12 13.23 -2.33
C ASP A 71 7.64 13.17 -2.72
N PHE A 72 6.82 14.11 -2.25
CA PHE A 72 5.38 14.07 -2.49
C PHE A 72 5.04 14.06 -3.99
N LYS A 73 5.65 14.95 -4.75
CA LYS A 73 5.40 15.10 -6.18
C LYS A 73 5.79 13.83 -6.95
N ASP A 74 6.97 13.29 -6.66
CA ASP A 74 7.49 12.11 -7.36
C ASP A 74 6.70 10.85 -7.01
N MET A 75 6.33 10.69 -5.73
CA MET A 75 5.47 9.59 -5.33
C MET A 75 4.12 9.68 -6.05
N ASN A 76 3.51 10.85 -6.07
CA ASN A 76 2.22 11.05 -6.73
C ASN A 76 2.27 10.77 -8.23
N SER A 77 3.39 11.06 -8.91
CA SER A 77 3.51 10.78 -10.34
C SER A 77 3.38 9.28 -10.62
N VAL A 78 3.93 8.44 -9.74
CA VAL A 78 3.84 6.98 -9.88
C VAL A 78 2.43 6.49 -9.49
N TRP A 79 1.90 7.00 -8.38
CA TRP A 79 0.55 6.68 -7.93
C TRP A 79 -0.49 7.01 -9.00
N ASP A 80 -0.44 8.21 -9.57
CA ASP A 80 -1.42 8.67 -10.55
C ASP A 80 -1.42 7.82 -11.81
N ALA A 81 -0.26 7.31 -12.22
CA ALA A 81 -0.15 6.43 -13.37
C ALA A 81 -0.65 5.01 -13.07
N TRP A 82 -0.65 4.60 -11.81
CA TRP A 82 -1.03 3.25 -11.41
C TRP A 82 -2.53 3.12 -11.11
N VAL A 83 -3.12 4.12 -10.45
CA VAL A 83 -4.52 4.04 -10.02
C VAL A 83 -5.44 4.03 -11.24
N GLU A 84 -6.48 3.19 -11.20
CA GLU A 84 -7.46 3.14 -12.29
C GLU A 84 -8.31 4.40 -12.27
N LYS A 85 -8.46 5.03 -13.44
CA LYS A 85 -9.27 6.24 -13.57
C LYS A 85 -10.72 5.95 -13.18
N GLY A 86 -11.25 6.75 -12.27
CA GLY A 86 -12.61 6.57 -11.76
C GLY A 86 -12.69 5.64 -10.55
N PHE A 87 -11.58 5.02 -10.15
CA PHE A 87 -11.55 4.05 -9.04
C PHE A 87 -10.55 4.44 -7.95
N ALA A 88 -10.17 5.70 -7.88
CA ALA A 88 -9.23 6.16 -6.85
C ALA A 88 -9.84 5.97 -5.46
N PRO A 89 -9.09 5.40 -4.51
CA PRO A 89 -9.58 5.20 -3.16
C PRO A 89 -9.57 6.49 -2.33
N ALA A 90 -10.24 6.47 -1.19
CA ALA A 90 -10.01 7.47 -0.18
C ALA A 90 -8.54 7.40 0.23
N ARG A 91 -7.85 8.56 0.35
CA ARG A 91 -6.40 8.56 0.54
C ARG A 91 -5.95 9.62 1.52
N ALA A 92 -4.95 9.28 2.32
CA ALA A 92 -4.19 10.24 3.11
C ALA A 92 -2.71 10.02 2.85
N CYS A 93 -1.94 11.11 2.85
CA CYS A 93 -0.48 11.04 2.74
C CYS A 93 0.12 11.93 3.82
N VAL A 94 0.99 11.36 4.64
CA VAL A 94 1.62 12.07 5.75
C VAL A 94 3.11 11.77 5.80
N GLU A 95 3.86 12.63 6.49
CA GLU A 95 5.26 12.40 6.76
C GLU A 95 5.39 11.56 8.03
N ALA A 96 6.29 10.59 8.01
CA ALA A 96 6.53 9.74 9.16
C ALA A 96 7.97 9.24 9.18
N LYS A 97 8.51 9.06 10.37
CA LYS A 97 9.81 8.42 10.52
C LYS A 97 9.63 6.94 10.20
N MET A 98 10.47 6.41 9.32
CA MET A 98 10.39 5.02 8.88
C MET A 98 11.15 4.09 9.81
N ALA A 99 10.82 2.80 9.75
CA ALA A 99 11.47 1.78 10.57
C ALA A 99 12.95 1.61 10.25
N ARG A 100 13.36 1.88 9.00
CA ARG A 100 14.75 1.77 8.56
C ARG A 100 15.11 2.96 7.69
N GLU A 101 16.39 3.34 7.70
CA GLU A 101 16.88 4.52 6.98
C GLU A 101 16.64 4.44 5.47
N ALA A 102 16.72 3.26 4.87
CA ALA A 102 16.56 3.08 3.44
C ALA A 102 15.12 3.27 2.95
N LEU A 103 14.13 3.22 3.84
CA LEU A 103 12.72 3.32 3.47
C LEU A 103 12.31 4.77 3.29
N LEU A 104 11.85 5.11 2.09
CA LEU A 104 11.39 6.46 1.74
C LEU A 104 9.87 6.57 1.74
N VAL A 105 9.17 5.45 1.53
CA VAL A 105 7.71 5.41 1.43
C VAL A 105 7.18 4.09 1.95
N GLU A 106 6.00 4.14 2.56
CA GLU A 106 5.26 2.96 3.00
C GLU A 106 3.79 3.18 2.67
N ILE A 107 3.10 2.15 2.19
CA ILE A 107 1.68 2.25 1.81
C ILE A 107 0.88 1.16 2.50
N SER A 108 -0.20 1.57 3.15
CA SER A 108 -1.15 0.71 3.84
C SER A 108 -2.49 0.74 3.10
N ILE A 109 -3.09 -0.43 2.85
CA ILE A 109 -4.27 -0.57 1.99
C ILE A 109 -5.38 -1.32 2.70
N VAL A 110 -6.61 -0.84 2.48
CA VAL A 110 -7.85 -1.57 2.81
C VAL A 110 -8.64 -1.71 1.52
N ALA A 111 -9.10 -2.92 1.22
CA ALA A 111 -9.79 -3.22 -0.05
C ALA A 111 -10.99 -4.12 0.17
N ALA A 112 -11.95 -4.04 -0.75
CA ALA A 112 -13.09 -4.96 -0.77
C ALA A 112 -12.74 -6.20 -1.58
N VAL A 113 -13.26 -7.35 -1.17
CA VAL A 113 -13.23 -8.57 -1.98
C VAL A 113 -14.25 -8.39 -3.11
N LYS A 114 -13.88 -8.77 -4.33
CA LYS A 114 -14.83 -8.69 -5.46
C LYS A 114 -15.83 -9.83 -5.44
#